data_fcc57a0273809c48cdd676b9d417a1dd
#
_entry.id   fcc57a0273809c48cdd676b9d417a1dd
#
_cell.length_a   1.000
_cell.length_b   1.000
_cell.length_c   1.000
_cell.angle_alpha   90.00
_cell.angle_beta   90.00
_cell.angle_gamma   90.00
#
_symmetry.space_group_name_H-M   'P 1'
#
loop_
_entity.id
_entity.type
_entity.pdbx_description
1 polymer ?
#
loop_
_entity_poly.entity_id
_entity_poly.type
_entity_poly.pdbx_seq_one_letter_code
_entity_poly.pdbx_strand_id
1 'polypeptide(L)'
;MSEEGGIRLDKWLWHARFFKSRSLASRVCVKGRVRIDGQIVRKAHYIVRIGHVLTFPQARQIRVVRVEGLGTRRSSAVEAQALYTEIGADQAS
;
A
#
# COMPACT_ATOMS: atom_id res chain seq x y z
N MET A 1 20.41 -6.29 5.58
CA MET A 1 20.06 -6.26 5.49
C MET A 1 19.22 -5.80 5.30
N SER A 2 19.24 -5.66 5.06
CA SER A 2 18.54 -5.43 4.93
C SER A 2 17.73 -5.09 4.56
N GLU A 3 17.74 -4.95 4.13
CA GLU A 3 16.88 -4.71 3.72
C GLU A 3 15.77 -5.09 3.56
N GLU A 4 16.00 -5.76 3.55
CA GLU A 4 14.97 -6.44 3.38
C GLU A 4 13.97 -5.96 4.02
N GLY A 5 14.03 -5.18 4.42
CA GLY A 5 13.08 -4.82 5.22
C GLY A 5 11.94 -4.11 4.75
N GLY A 6 12.06 -3.15 3.95
CA GLY A 6 10.87 -2.41 3.61
C GLY A 6 11.05 -1.39 2.52
N ILE A 7 9.98 -0.68 2.26
CA ILE A 7 9.92 0.28 1.19
C ILE A 7 8.99 1.41 1.62
N ARG A 8 9.19 2.59 1.09
CA ARG A 8 8.31 3.73 1.41
C ARG A 8 6.88 3.39 1.04
N LEU A 9 5.96 3.83 1.87
CA LEU A 9 4.53 3.58 1.69
C LEU A 9 4.04 4.09 0.34
N ASP A 10 4.37 5.33 -0.02
CA ASP A 10 3.92 5.88 -1.29
C ASP A 10 4.48 5.10 -2.47
N LYS A 11 5.70 4.62 -2.34
CA LYS A 11 6.33 3.86 -3.40
C LYS A 11 5.67 2.49 -3.55
N TRP A 12 5.36 1.84 -2.44
CA TRP A 12 4.70 0.54 -2.50
C TRP A 12 3.31 0.64 -3.12
N LEU A 13 2.53 1.64 -2.72
CA LEU A 13 1.19 1.84 -3.28
C LEU A 13 1.25 2.05 -4.79
N TRP A 14 2.30 2.69 -5.26
CA TRP A 14 2.50 2.92 -6.68
C TRP A 14 3.00 1.64 -7.37
N HIS A 15 3.92 0.90 -6.76
CA HIS A 15 4.39 -0.38 -7.30
C HIS A 15 3.23 -1.35 -7.48
N ALA A 16 2.34 -1.39 -6.53
CA ALA A 16 1.20 -2.30 -6.56
C ALA A 16 0.06 -1.78 -7.44
N ARG A 17 0.26 -0.63 -8.07
CA ARG A 17 -0.66 -0.04 -9.05
C ARG A 17 -2.00 0.39 -8.47
N PHE A 18 -2.04 0.68 -7.18
CA PHE A 18 -3.26 1.22 -6.58
C PHE A 18 -3.47 2.67 -6.95
N PHE A 19 -2.42 3.39 -7.30
CA PHE A 19 -2.49 4.79 -7.70
C PHE A 19 -1.73 5.01 -9.00
N LYS A 20 -2.24 5.90 -9.83
CA LYS A 20 -1.65 6.18 -11.12
C LYS A 20 -0.23 6.72 -11.02
N SER A 21 0.03 7.50 -10.00
CA SER A 21 1.34 8.08 -9.84
C SER A 21 1.74 8.00 -8.38
N ARG A 22 3.03 8.11 -8.16
CA ARG A 22 3.57 8.14 -6.82
C ARG A 22 3.14 9.41 -6.10
N SER A 23 2.99 10.51 -6.84
CA SER A 23 2.51 11.76 -6.25
C SER A 23 1.12 11.63 -5.67
N LEU A 24 0.24 10.93 -6.37
CA LEU A 24 -1.11 10.71 -5.86
C LEU A 24 -1.06 9.87 -4.59
N ALA A 25 -0.25 8.82 -4.58
CA ALA A 25 -0.11 7.98 -3.42
C ALA A 25 0.41 8.79 -2.22
N SER A 26 1.42 9.61 -2.47
CA SER A 26 1.98 10.44 -1.43
C SER A 26 0.94 11.39 -0.84
N ARG A 27 0.13 11.98 -1.71
CA ARG A 27 -0.89 12.93 -1.27
C ARG A 27 -1.93 12.26 -0.38
N VAL A 28 -2.34 11.07 -0.73
CA VAL A 28 -3.31 10.32 0.06
C VAL A 28 -2.72 10.00 1.43
N CYS A 29 -1.45 9.62 1.47
CA CYS A 29 -0.78 9.35 2.73
C CYS A 29 -0.74 10.57 3.62
N VAL A 30 -0.31 11.70 3.08
CA VAL A 30 -0.17 12.93 3.87
C VAL A 30 -1.50 13.39 4.43
N LYS A 31 -2.58 13.12 3.71
CA LYS A 31 -3.91 13.49 4.21
C LYS A 31 -4.42 12.57 5.30
N GLY A 32 -3.65 11.56 5.68
CA GLY A 32 -4.04 10.68 6.77
C GLY A 32 -5.11 9.68 6.40
N ARG A 33 -5.15 9.30 5.13
CA ARG A 33 -6.17 8.38 4.65
C ARG A 33 -5.70 6.95 4.57
N VAL A 34 -4.47 6.68 4.97
CA VAL A 34 -3.92 5.33 4.96
C VAL A 34 -3.72 4.85 6.38
N ARG A 35 -4.13 3.63 6.65
CA ARG A 35 -3.87 2.98 7.93
C ARG A 35 -2.97 1.80 7.70
N ILE A 36 -2.07 1.57 8.63
CA ILE A 36 -1.23 0.39 8.63
C ILE A 36 -1.50 -0.33 9.94
N ASP A 37 -1.96 -1.57 9.85
CA ASP A 37 -2.35 -2.37 11.00
C ASP A 37 -3.33 -1.61 11.88
N GLY A 38 -4.24 -0.88 11.25
CA GLY A 38 -5.30 -0.18 11.95
C GLY A 38 -4.96 1.22 12.42
N GLN A 39 -3.72 1.65 12.27
CA GLN A 39 -3.31 2.96 12.76
C GLN A 39 -3.06 3.92 11.61
N ILE A 40 -3.56 5.15 11.76
CA ILE A 40 -3.39 6.16 10.73
C ILE A 40 -1.92 6.52 10.59
N VAL A 41 -1.44 6.51 9.36
CA VAL A 41 -0.08 6.92 9.04
C VAL A 41 -0.17 8.12 8.10
N ARG A 42 0.50 9.22 8.46
CA ARG A 42 0.43 10.45 7.68
C ARG A 42 1.71 10.74 6.93
N LYS A 43 2.71 9.86 7.02
CA LYS A 43 3.99 10.08 6.38
C LYS A 43 4.11 9.20 5.15
N ALA A 44 4.25 9.81 3.98
CA ALA A 44 4.40 9.07 2.74
C ALA A 44 5.65 8.20 2.76
N HIS A 45 6.64 8.58 3.53
CA HIS A 45 7.89 7.83 3.60
C HIS A 45 7.93 6.78 4.72
N TYR A 46 6.79 6.52 5.34
CA TYR A 46 6.70 5.44 6.32
C TYR A 46 7.13 4.13 5.66
N ILE A 47 7.84 3.30 6.38
CA ILE A 47 8.39 2.07 5.81
C ILE A 47 7.38 0.93 5.96
N VAL A 48 6.98 0.40 4.81
CA VAL A 48 6.06 -0.74 4.74
C VAL A 48 6.88 -2.01 4.65
N ARG A 49 6.44 -3.04 5.36
CA ARG A 49 7.11 -4.33 5.35
C ARG A 49 6.12 -5.43 5.00
N ILE A 50 6.64 -6.55 4.55
CA ILE A 50 5.80 -7.71 4.26
C ILE A 50 5.05 -8.10 5.52
N GLY A 51 3.77 -8.37 5.38
CA GLY A 51 2.91 -8.73 6.49
C GLY A 51 2.06 -7.59 7.02
N HIS A 52 2.44 -6.34 6.72
CA HIS A 52 1.60 -5.21 7.12
C HIS A 52 0.26 -5.25 6.41
N VAL A 53 -0.81 -4.87 7.10
CA VAL A 53 -2.13 -4.76 6.50
C VAL A 53 -2.44 -3.28 6.31
N LEU A 54 -2.69 -2.90 5.07
CA LEU A 54 -2.95 -1.52 4.71
C LEU A 54 -4.43 -1.32 4.40
N THR A 55 -4.98 -0.22 4.88
CA THR A 55 -6.34 0.21 4.58
C THR A 55 -6.27 1.58 3.97
N PHE A 56 -6.85 1.75 2.80
CA PHE A 56 -6.78 3.03 2.09
C PHE A 56 -7.93 3.16 1.10
N PRO A 57 -8.29 4.40 0.75
CA PRO A 57 -9.33 4.61 -0.26
C PRO A 57 -8.75 4.46 -1.65
N GLN A 58 -9.49 3.80 -2.52
CA GLN A 58 -9.16 3.76 -3.93
C GLN A 58 -10.45 3.96 -4.71
N ALA A 59 -10.52 5.03 -5.47
CA ALA A 59 -11.75 5.40 -6.16
C ALA A 59 -12.86 5.51 -5.12
N ARG A 60 -13.91 4.73 -5.23
CA ARG A 60 -15.06 4.84 -4.36
C ARG A 60 -15.13 3.77 -3.30
N GLN A 61 -14.06 3.02 -3.13
CA GLN A 61 -14.09 1.96 -2.14
C GLN A 61 -12.88 2.03 -1.23
N ILE A 62 -13.02 1.39 -0.10
CA ILE A 62 -11.93 1.22 0.84
C ILE A 62 -11.31 -0.14 0.55
N ARG A 63 -10.01 -0.15 0.34
CA ARG A 63 -9.28 -1.39 0.11
C ARG A 63 -8.54 -1.79 1.37
N VAL A 64 -8.56 -3.08 1.67
CA VAL A 64 -7.78 -3.63 2.78
C VAL A 64 -6.94 -4.75 2.20
N VAL A 65 -5.63 -4.59 2.25
CA VAL A 65 -4.73 -5.55 1.62
C VAL A 65 -3.57 -5.87 2.55
N ARG A 66 -3.08 -7.11 2.48
CA ARG A 66 -1.87 -7.47 3.19
C ARG A 66 -0.71 -7.44 2.21
N VAL A 67 0.41 -6.86 2.64
CA VAL A 67 1.61 -6.76 1.83
C VAL A 67 2.27 -8.13 1.76
N GLU A 68 2.42 -8.66 0.55
CA GLU A 68 3.08 -9.95 0.33
C GLU A 68 4.43 -9.79 -0.32
N GLY A 69 4.67 -8.70 -1.01
CA GLY A 69 5.95 -8.41 -1.62
C GLY A 69 6.11 -6.92 -1.77
N LEU A 70 7.33 -6.46 -1.90
CA LEU A 70 7.60 -5.04 -1.94
C LEU A 70 7.73 -4.50 -3.37
N GLY A 71 8.20 -5.35 -4.28
CA GLY A 71 8.47 -4.90 -5.63
C GLY A 71 9.76 -4.12 -5.70
N THR A 72 10.33 -4.07 -6.90
CA THR A 72 11.54 -3.29 -7.12
C THR A 72 11.28 -2.14 -8.06
N ARG A 73 10.11 -2.12 -8.68
CA ARG A 73 9.70 -1.10 -9.61
C ARG A 73 8.20 -1.20 -9.78
N ARG A 74 7.62 -0.27 -10.50
CA ARG A 74 6.20 -0.36 -10.82
C ARG A 74 6.01 -1.47 -11.84
N SER A 75 5.32 -2.50 -11.41
CA SER A 75 5.15 -3.71 -12.20
C SER A 75 3.98 -3.60 -13.16
N SER A 76 3.84 -4.60 -14.03
CA SER A 76 2.63 -4.73 -14.83
C SER A 76 1.46 -5.02 -13.89
N ALA A 77 0.24 -4.86 -14.39
CA ALA A 77 -0.94 -5.11 -13.57
C ALA A 77 -0.95 -6.53 -13.03
N VAL A 78 -0.51 -7.48 -13.84
CA VAL A 78 -0.50 -8.88 -13.41
C VAL A 78 0.52 -9.10 -12.31
N GLU A 79 1.72 -8.56 -12.49
CA GLU A 79 2.78 -8.72 -11.49
C GLU A 79 2.42 -8.03 -10.19
N ALA A 80 1.75 -6.89 -10.30
CA ALA A 80 1.39 -6.12 -9.12
C ALA A 80 0.46 -6.90 -8.20
N GLN A 81 -0.36 -7.76 -8.76
CA GLN A 81 -1.29 -8.54 -7.95
C GLN A 81 -0.56 -9.52 -7.02
N ALA A 82 0.67 -9.86 -7.33
CA ALA A 82 1.46 -10.73 -6.47
C ALA A 82 2.04 -9.98 -5.27
N LEU A 83 1.95 -8.66 -5.25
CA LEU A 83 2.51 -7.88 -4.16
C LEU A 83 1.57 -7.80 -2.96
N TYR A 84 0.33 -8.26 -3.10
CA TYR A 84 -0.63 -8.15 -2.00
C TYR A 84 -1.68 -9.24 -2.07
N THR A 85 -2.35 -9.44 -0.95
CA THR A 85 -3.53 -10.28 -0.86
C THR A 85 -4.68 -9.39 -0.40
N GLU A 86 -5.78 -9.41 -1.15
CA GLU A 86 -6.95 -8.65 -0.78
C GLU A 86 -7.59 -9.28 0.45
N ILE A 87 -7.74 -8.49 1.51
CA ILE A 87 -8.39 -8.99 2.71
C ILE A 87 -9.90 -8.86 2.57
N GLY A 88 -10.32 -7.85 1.80
CA GLY A 88 -11.74 -7.70 1.54
C GLY A 88 -12.38 -6.75 2.54
N ALA A 89 -12.55 -5.51 2.14
CA ALA A 89 -13.09 -4.50 3.04
C ALA A 89 -14.47 -4.86 3.53
N ASP A 90 -15.25 -5.52 2.70
CA ASP A 90 -16.58 -5.88 3.10
C ASP A 90 -16.58 -6.91 4.17
N GLN A 91 -15.61 -7.77 4.23
CA GLN A 91 -15.58 -8.71 5.31
C GLN A 91 -15.15 -8.07 6.60
N ALA A 92 -14.55 -6.93 6.51
CA ALA A 92 -14.14 -6.23 7.70
C ALA A 92 -15.34 -5.65 8.42
N SER A 93 -16.45 -5.59 7.78
CA SER A 93 -17.63 -5.02 8.40
C SER A 93 -18.41 -6.03 9.21
#